data_790e4c53662920905b0c6a0ad4c0e0b8
#
_entry.id   790e4c53662920905b0c6a0ad4c0e0b8
#
_cell.length_a   1.000
_cell.length_b   1.000
_cell.length_c   1.000
_cell.angle_alpha   90.00
_cell.angle_beta   90.00
_cell.angle_gamma   90.00
#
_symmetry.space_group_name_H-M   'P 1'
#
loop_
_entity.id
_entity.type
_entity.pdbx_description
1 polymer ?
#
loop_
_entity_poly.entity_id
_entity_poly.type
_entity_poly.pdbx_seq_one_letter_code
_entity_poly.pdbx_strand_id
1 'polypeptide(L)'
;EGKFGVRASPTGEIAMDEVFVANDRHLPNALGLKAPLSCLSRARFGISWGAMGAAEFCWKAARQYVVDRNQFGRPLAANQLIQKKLADMQTEIALGLQGVLRISRLADEGRATPEMFSLVKRNNTGKALEVARMCRDIYGGNGISDEFHIIRHMLNMEVINTLEGTHDIHALVLGRAQTGIQAFTS
;
A
#
# COMPACT_ATOMS: atom_id res chain seq x y z
N GLU A 1 10.89 15.51 -6.87
CA GLU A 1 10.77 16.86 -6.32
C GLU A 1 9.45 17.05 -5.60
N GLY A 2 9.44 17.68 -4.42
CA GLY A 2 8.24 18.16 -3.74
C GLY A 2 7.18 17.12 -3.33
N LYS A 3 7.49 15.84 -3.24
CA LYS A 3 6.51 14.83 -2.79
C LYS A 3 6.14 15.03 -1.32
N PHE A 4 4.87 14.85 -1.00
CA PHE A 4 4.38 14.92 0.38
C PHE A 4 4.47 13.58 1.14
N GLY A 5 4.63 12.47 0.43
CA GLY A 5 4.81 11.15 1.02
C GLY A 5 6.00 10.41 0.42
N VAL A 6 6.50 9.40 1.13
CA VAL A 6 7.68 8.59 0.74
C VAL A 6 8.87 9.49 0.34
N ARG A 7 9.11 10.54 1.13
CA ARG A 7 10.06 11.61 0.80
C ARG A 7 11.51 11.14 0.78
N ALA A 8 11.83 10.07 1.52
CA ALA A 8 13.15 9.46 1.53
C ALA A 8 13.47 8.62 0.26
N SER A 9 12.45 8.35 -0.58
CA SER A 9 12.63 7.67 -1.86
C SER A 9 12.54 8.70 -2.99
N PRO A 10 13.65 9.19 -3.53
CA PRO A 10 13.63 10.18 -4.60
C PRO A 10 13.01 9.60 -5.87
N THR A 11 12.21 10.41 -6.55
CA THR A 11 11.71 10.12 -7.88
C THR A 11 12.37 11.10 -8.85
N GLY A 12 13.05 10.58 -9.84
CA GLY A 12 13.82 11.38 -10.80
C GLY A 12 13.44 11.07 -12.23
N GLU A 13 13.98 11.83 -13.12
CA GLU A 13 13.96 11.66 -14.58
C GLU A 13 15.37 11.34 -15.07
N ILE A 14 15.48 10.43 -16.02
CA ILE A 14 16.75 10.11 -16.67
C ILE A 14 16.63 10.58 -18.12
N ALA A 15 17.35 11.65 -18.47
CA ALA A 15 17.47 12.11 -19.83
C ALA A 15 18.62 11.35 -20.54
N MET A 16 18.33 10.79 -21.70
CA MET A 16 19.30 10.09 -22.54
C MET A 16 19.20 10.70 -23.94
N ASP A 17 20.32 11.25 -24.44
CA ASP A 17 20.42 11.83 -25.77
C ASP A 17 21.52 11.11 -26.53
N GLU A 18 21.15 10.37 -27.59
CA GLU A 18 22.00 9.56 -28.44
C GLU A 18 23.06 8.70 -27.69
N VAL A 19 22.69 8.16 -26.55
CA VAL A 19 23.56 7.34 -25.71
C VAL A 19 23.80 5.98 -26.35
N PHE A 20 25.02 5.71 -26.80
CA PHE A 20 25.42 4.40 -27.31
C PHE A 20 25.59 3.40 -26.14
N VAL A 21 24.96 2.23 -26.24
CA VAL A 21 25.14 1.11 -25.30
C VAL A 21 25.63 -0.10 -26.07
N ALA A 22 26.82 -0.60 -25.73
CA ALA A 22 27.38 -1.78 -26.34
C ALA A 22 26.61 -3.05 -26.00
N ASN A 23 26.60 -4.05 -26.88
CA ASN A 23 25.84 -5.28 -26.73
C ASN A 23 26.20 -6.10 -25.46
N ASP A 24 27.45 -6.02 -25.01
CA ASP A 24 27.93 -6.66 -23.79
C ASP A 24 27.30 -6.08 -22.51
N ARG A 25 26.66 -4.91 -22.59
CA ARG A 25 25.93 -4.23 -21.52
C ARG A 25 24.43 -4.59 -21.51
N HIS A 26 23.97 -5.35 -22.48
CA HIS A 26 22.59 -5.82 -22.51
C HIS A 26 22.37 -6.87 -21.42
N LEU A 27 21.31 -6.71 -20.62
CA LEU A 27 20.95 -7.70 -19.59
C LEU A 27 20.55 -9.02 -20.25
N PRO A 28 21.25 -10.14 -19.96
CA PRO A 28 20.92 -11.43 -20.55
C PRO A 28 19.48 -11.82 -20.16
N ASN A 29 18.74 -12.39 -21.09
CA ASN A 29 17.34 -12.82 -20.93
C ASN A 29 16.31 -11.69 -20.65
N ALA A 30 16.70 -10.42 -20.72
CA ALA A 30 15.80 -9.29 -20.60
C ALA A 30 15.21 -8.90 -21.96
N LEU A 31 14.02 -9.41 -22.28
CA LEU A 31 13.33 -9.13 -23.56
C LEU A 31 12.09 -8.26 -23.33
N GLY A 32 12.07 -7.09 -23.94
CA GLY A 32 10.93 -6.16 -23.90
C GLY A 32 10.46 -5.83 -22.49
N LEU A 33 9.16 -5.61 -22.32
CA LEU A 33 8.55 -5.23 -21.04
C LEU A 33 8.47 -6.37 -20.01
N LYS A 34 8.70 -7.61 -20.40
CA LYS A 34 8.56 -8.77 -19.48
C LYS A 34 9.53 -8.68 -18.32
N ALA A 35 10.77 -8.23 -18.56
CA ALA A 35 11.79 -8.11 -17.52
C ALA A 35 11.40 -7.06 -16.45
N PRO A 36 11.12 -5.79 -16.78
CA PRO A 36 10.70 -4.81 -15.78
C PRO A 36 9.38 -5.18 -15.10
N LEU A 37 8.42 -5.77 -15.81
CA LEU A 37 7.15 -6.21 -15.21
C LEU A 37 7.33 -7.34 -14.20
N SER A 38 8.33 -8.21 -14.39
CA SER A 38 8.66 -9.26 -13.39
C SER A 38 9.19 -8.66 -12.09
N CYS A 39 10.04 -7.62 -12.17
CA CYS A 39 10.52 -6.87 -11.01
C CYS A 39 9.35 -6.18 -10.28
N LEU A 40 8.46 -5.53 -11.04
CA LEU A 40 7.28 -4.89 -10.47
C LEU A 40 6.36 -5.87 -9.73
N SER A 41 6.21 -7.10 -10.20
CA SER A 41 5.41 -8.12 -9.51
C SER A 41 5.96 -8.43 -8.12
N ARG A 42 7.30 -8.55 -7.99
CA ARG A 42 7.97 -8.75 -6.70
C ARG A 42 7.85 -7.52 -5.80
N ALA A 43 8.01 -6.32 -6.36
CA ALA A 43 7.86 -5.08 -5.62
C ALA A 43 6.42 -4.89 -5.09
N ARG A 44 5.41 -5.17 -5.89
CA ARG A 44 3.98 -5.16 -5.49
C ARG A 44 3.70 -6.09 -4.32
N PHE A 45 4.32 -7.27 -4.33
CA PHE A 45 4.23 -8.22 -3.23
C PHE A 45 4.84 -7.65 -1.93
N GLY A 46 6.07 -7.12 -1.99
CA GLY A 46 6.75 -6.51 -0.84
C GLY A 46 5.97 -5.33 -0.26
N ILE A 47 5.47 -4.45 -1.13
CA ILE A 47 4.66 -3.27 -0.72
C ILE A 47 3.35 -3.68 -0.04
N SER A 48 2.76 -4.81 -0.42
CA SER A 48 1.53 -5.31 0.21
C SER A 48 1.74 -5.66 1.68
N TRP A 49 2.91 -6.17 2.06
CA TRP A 49 3.31 -6.38 3.44
C TRP A 49 3.58 -5.07 4.17
N GLY A 50 4.38 -4.20 3.57
CA GLY A 50 4.73 -2.90 4.15
C GLY A 50 3.52 -2.02 4.45
N ALA A 51 2.50 -2.05 3.59
CA ALA A 51 1.25 -1.33 3.78
C ALA A 51 0.52 -1.81 5.05
N MET A 52 0.42 -3.14 5.25
CA MET A 52 -0.21 -3.69 6.47
C MET A 52 0.60 -3.36 7.72
N GLY A 53 1.93 -3.36 7.66
CA GLY A 53 2.78 -2.93 8.78
C GLY A 53 2.54 -1.47 9.17
N ALA A 54 2.40 -0.57 8.20
CA ALA A 54 2.06 0.82 8.46
C ALA A 54 0.65 0.98 9.05
N ALA A 55 -0.32 0.22 8.54
CA ALA A 55 -1.68 0.20 9.07
C ALA A 55 -1.71 -0.30 10.53
N GLU A 56 -0.96 -1.36 10.83
CA GLU A 56 -0.85 -1.92 12.17
C GLU A 56 -0.22 -0.92 13.16
N PHE A 57 0.82 -0.20 12.74
CA PHE A 57 1.40 0.89 13.54
C PHE A 57 0.35 1.94 13.87
N CYS A 58 -0.37 2.45 12.86
CA CYS A 58 -1.41 3.47 13.05
C CYS A 58 -2.52 2.99 13.99
N TRP A 59 -3.00 1.77 13.79
CA TRP A 59 -4.02 1.17 14.64
C TRP A 59 -3.57 1.00 16.10
N LYS A 60 -2.36 0.48 16.33
CA LYS A 60 -1.79 0.34 17.69
C LYS A 60 -1.66 1.69 18.39
N ALA A 61 -1.15 2.69 17.67
CA ALA A 61 -1.01 4.05 18.19
C ALA A 61 -2.39 4.66 18.52
N ALA A 62 -3.37 4.54 17.61
CA ALA A 62 -4.71 5.04 17.84
C ALA A 62 -5.40 4.34 19.02
N ARG A 63 -5.24 3.02 19.16
CA ARG A 63 -5.78 2.26 20.29
C ARG A 63 -5.25 2.77 21.63
N GLN A 64 -3.96 3.03 21.72
CA GLN A 64 -3.37 3.57 22.95
C GLN A 64 -3.86 5.00 23.20
N TYR A 65 -3.83 5.83 22.16
CA TYR A 65 -4.26 7.22 22.28
C TYR A 65 -5.69 7.36 22.81
N VAL A 66 -6.64 6.57 22.34
CA VAL A 66 -8.05 6.68 22.78
C VAL A 66 -8.30 6.18 24.20
N VAL A 67 -7.41 5.33 24.74
CA VAL A 67 -7.46 4.90 26.15
C VAL A 67 -6.95 6.03 27.05
N ASP A 68 -5.89 6.72 26.64
CA ASP A 68 -5.22 7.75 27.45
C ASP A 68 -5.91 9.12 27.33
N ARG A 69 -6.51 9.43 26.19
CA ARG A 69 -7.14 10.72 25.91
C ARG A 69 -8.53 10.82 26.52
N ASN A 70 -8.70 11.76 27.44
CA ASN A 70 -9.98 12.07 28.04
C ASN A 70 -10.64 13.29 27.39
N GLN A 71 -11.93 13.18 27.08
CA GLN A 71 -12.83 14.25 26.67
C GLN A 71 -14.23 14.02 27.28
N PHE A 72 -14.91 15.09 27.64
CA PHE A 72 -16.24 15.02 28.26
C PHE A 72 -16.26 14.10 29.50
N GLY A 73 -15.18 14.16 30.30
CA GLY A 73 -15.06 13.44 31.57
C GLY A 73 -14.79 11.92 31.46
N ARG A 74 -14.47 11.41 30.29
CA ARG A 74 -14.18 9.97 30.08
C ARG A 74 -13.18 9.73 28.94
N PRO A 75 -12.52 8.56 28.91
CA PRO A 75 -11.65 8.22 27.79
C PRO A 75 -12.40 8.21 26.44
N LEU A 76 -11.73 8.60 25.35
CA LEU A 76 -12.30 8.52 24.01
C LEU A 76 -12.75 7.10 23.65
N ALA A 77 -12.05 6.09 24.16
CA ALA A 77 -12.39 4.68 23.98
C ALA A 77 -13.82 4.32 24.46
N ALA A 78 -14.45 5.12 25.33
CA ALA A 78 -15.82 4.92 25.78
C ALA A 78 -16.88 5.28 24.73
N ASN A 79 -16.49 5.83 23.57
CA ASN A 79 -17.41 6.19 22.51
C ASN A 79 -17.59 5.04 21.51
N GLN A 80 -18.83 4.69 21.21
CA GLN A 80 -19.17 3.60 20.27
C GLN A 80 -18.59 3.82 18.88
N LEU A 81 -18.58 5.06 18.35
CA LEU A 81 -17.99 5.39 17.05
C LEU A 81 -16.47 5.14 17.01
N ILE A 82 -15.78 5.35 18.12
CA ILE A 82 -14.36 5.07 18.25
C ILE A 82 -14.12 3.56 18.30
N GLN A 83 -14.88 2.83 19.11
CA GLN A 83 -14.78 1.37 19.19
C GLN A 83 -15.07 0.71 17.84
N LYS A 84 -16.08 1.20 17.11
CA LYS A 84 -16.38 0.73 15.77
C LYS A 84 -15.18 0.91 14.82
N LYS A 85 -14.58 2.10 14.79
CA LYS A 85 -13.38 2.38 13.96
C LYS A 85 -12.23 1.44 14.30
N LEU A 86 -11.96 1.20 15.59
CA LEU A 86 -10.91 0.27 16.03
C LEU A 86 -11.17 -1.16 15.55
N ALA A 87 -12.41 -1.63 15.63
CA ALA A 87 -12.81 -2.96 15.17
C ALA A 87 -12.69 -3.09 13.64
N ASP A 88 -13.19 -2.11 12.88
CA ASP A 88 -13.07 -2.08 11.42
C ASP A 88 -11.60 -2.14 10.98
N MET A 89 -10.74 -1.29 11.56
CA MET A 89 -9.30 -1.27 11.26
C MET A 89 -8.64 -2.61 11.56
N GLN A 90 -8.89 -3.21 12.72
CA GLN A 90 -8.33 -4.52 13.09
C GLN A 90 -8.75 -5.61 12.12
N THR A 91 -10.01 -5.61 11.70
CA THR A 91 -10.56 -6.58 10.74
C THR A 91 -9.84 -6.50 9.42
N GLU A 92 -9.72 -5.30 8.85
CA GLU A 92 -9.06 -5.10 7.56
C GLU A 92 -7.57 -5.45 7.60
N ILE A 93 -6.87 -5.14 8.70
CA ILE A 93 -5.47 -5.52 8.89
C ILE A 93 -5.33 -7.04 8.95
N ALA A 94 -6.15 -7.71 9.74
CA ALA A 94 -6.10 -9.17 9.89
C ALA A 94 -6.35 -9.89 8.55
N LEU A 95 -7.38 -9.49 7.81
CA LEU A 95 -7.71 -10.07 6.51
C LEU A 95 -6.63 -9.77 5.46
N GLY A 96 -6.09 -8.54 5.44
CA GLY A 96 -5.01 -8.15 4.54
C GLY A 96 -3.73 -8.94 4.77
N LEU A 97 -3.36 -9.18 6.04
CA LEU A 97 -2.21 -10.02 6.41
C LEU A 97 -2.43 -11.47 5.99
N GLN A 98 -3.61 -12.05 6.22
CA GLN A 98 -3.90 -13.42 5.79
C GLN A 98 -3.89 -13.57 4.27
N GLY A 99 -4.41 -12.59 3.54
CA GLY A 99 -4.40 -12.56 2.08
C GLY A 99 -2.98 -12.59 1.51
N VAL A 100 -2.11 -11.70 1.98
CA VAL A 100 -0.72 -11.64 1.51
C VAL A 100 0.10 -12.86 1.98
N LEU A 101 -0.15 -13.39 3.18
CA LEU A 101 0.47 -14.64 3.67
C LEU A 101 0.12 -15.83 2.79
N ARG A 102 -1.16 -15.95 2.37
CA ARG A 102 -1.56 -17.01 1.45
C ARG A 102 -0.81 -16.91 0.11
N ILE A 103 -0.68 -15.71 -0.43
CA ILE A 103 0.05 -15.50 -1.69
C ILE A 103 1.55 -15.74 -1.53
N SER A 104 2.15 -15.46 -0.36
CA SER A 104 3.53 -15.82 -0.05
C SER A 104 3.75 -17.32 -0.23
N ARG A 105 2.89 -18.13 0.38
CA ARG A 105 2.99 -19.60 0.28
C ARG A 105 2.84 -20.10 -1.14
N LEU A 106 1.91 -19.50 -1.91
CA LEU A 106 1.76 -19.82 -3.33
C LEU A 106 2.98 -19.40 -4.16
N ALA A 107 3.64 -18.30 -3.79
CA ALA A 107 4.87 -17.87 -4.44
C ALA A 107 6.03 -18.85 -4.17
N ASP A 108 6.17 -19.32 -2.93
CA ASP A 108 7.17 -20.32 -2.56
C ASP A 108 6.94 -21.65 -3.29
N GLU A 109 5.67 -22.01 -3.55
CA GLU A 109 5.27 -23.18 -4.34
C GLU A 109 5.40 -22.95 -5.86
N GLY A 110 5.81 -21.78 -6.33
CA GLY A 110 5.85 -21.42 -7.76
C GLY A 110 4.48 -21.28 -8.44
N ARG A 111 3.42 -21.11 -7.69
CA ARG A 111 2.01 -21.06 -8.12
C ARG A 111 1.39 -19.66 -8.11
N ALA A 112 2.09 -18.65 -7.61
CA ALA A 112 1.58 -17.29 -7.61
C ALA A 112 1.61 -16.69 -9.02
N THR A 113 0.51 -16.05 -9.40
CA THR A 113 0.39 -15.34 -10.68
C THR A 113 0.50 -13.83 -10.51
N PRO A 114 0.83 -13.06 -11.56
CA PRO A 114 0.88 -11.60 -11.49
C PRO A 114 -0.42 -10.96 -10.99
N GLU A 115 -1.56 -11.56 -11.31
CA GLU A 115 -2.88 -11.09 -10.88
C GLU A 115 -3.07 -11.25 -9.36
N MET A 116 -2.52 -12.30 -8.76
CA MET A 116 -2.55 -12.49 -7.31
C MET A 116 -1.75 -11.41 -6.58
N PHE A 117 -0.60 -11.00 -7.12
CA PHE A 117 0.15 -9.85 -6.58
C PHE A 117 -0.61 -8.53 -6.75
N SER A 118 -1.28 -8.35 -7.89
CA SER A 118 -2.17 -7.19 -8.12
C SER A 118 -3.33 -7.15 -7.13
N LEU A 119 -3.93 -8.30 -6.82
CA LEU A 119 -5.01 -8.42 -5.84
C LEU A 119 -4.58 -7.90 -4.45
N VAL A 120 -3.49 -8.43 -3.91
CA VAL A 120 -3.05 -8.04 -2.55
C VAL A 120 -2.47 -6.64 -2.53
N LYS A 121 -1.79 -6.19 -3.58
CA LYS A 121 -1.33 -4.79 -3.65
C LYS A 121 -2.53 -3.85 -3.61
N ARG A 122 -3.51 -4.05 -4.46
CA ARG A 122 -4.74 -3.24 -4.51
C ARG A 122 -5.45 -3.21 -3.17
N ASN A 123 -5.73 -4.39 -2.60
CA ASN A 123 -6.45 -4.50 -1.33
C ASN A 123 -5.67 -3.85 -0.19
N ASN A 124 -4.43 -4.28 0.03
CA ASN A 124 -3.68 -3.92 1.23
C ASN A 124 -3.28 -2.44 1.24
N THR A 125 -2.90 -1.87 0.10
CA THR A 125 -2.57 -0.43 0.06
C THR A 125 -3.80 0.46 0.22
N GLY A 126 -4.93 0.09 -0.40
CA GLY A 126 -6.20 0.80 -0.23
C GLY A 126 -6.69 0.75 1.22
N LYS A 127 -6.70 -0.45 1.82
CA LYS A 127 -7.13 -0.63 3.22
C LYS A 127 -6.17 0.03 4.22
N ALA A 128 -4.86 0.00 3.97
CA ALA A 128 -3.90 0.72 4.79
C ALA A 128 -4.13 2.24 4.76
N LEU A 129 -4.47 2.79 3.60
CA LEU A 129 -4.82 4.21 3.46
C LEU A 129 -6.11 4.54 4.24
N GLU A 130 -7.15 3.71 4.14
CA GLU A 130 -8.39 3.87 4.90
C GLU A 130 -8.12 3.84 6.42
N VAL A 131 -7.32 2.88 6.89
CA VAL A 131 -6.89 2.77 8.29
C VAL A 131 -6.14 4.03 8.74
N ALA A 132 -5.16 4.49 7.96
CA ALA A 132 -4.40 5.70 8.29
C ALA A 132 -5.29 6.95 8.38
N ARG A 133 -6.28 7.09 7.47
CA ARG A 133 -7.27 8.18 7.50
C ARG A 133 -8.19 8.10 8.72
N MET A 134 -8.65 6.90 9.09
CA MET A 134 -9.44 6.71 10.31
C MET A 134 -8.63 7.05 11.56
N CYS A 135 -7.37 6.65 11.63
CA CYS A 135 -6.47 7.02 12.73
C CYS A 135 -6.28 8.53 12.81
N ARG A 136 -5.99 9.20 11.67
CA ARG A 136 -5.86 10.65 11.62
C ARG A 136 -7.12 11.34 12.17
N ASP A 137 -8.30 10.84 11.81
CA ASP A 137 -9.57 11.35 12.29
C ASP A 137 -9.75 11.16 13.80
N ILE A 138 -9.43 9.96 14.33
CA ILE A 138 -9.47 9.66 15.77
C ILE A 138 -8.59 10.63 16.59
N TYR A 139 -7.44 11.01 16.08
CA TYR A 139 -6.53 11.95 16.75
C TYR A 139 -7.01 13.41 16.71
N GLY A 140 -8.00 13.75 15.87
CA GLY A 140 -8.48 15.12 15.71
C GLY A 140 -7.34 16.07 15.27
N GLY A 141 -7.16 17.18 15.96
CA GLY A 141 -6.08 18.14 15.69
C GLY A 141 -4.67 17.54 15.81
N ASN A 142 -4.46 16.64 16.76
CA ASN A 142 -3.19 15.92 16.93
C ASN A 142 -2.87 15.01 15.73
N GLY A 143 -3.89 14.56 14.99
CA GLY A 143 -3.73 13.75 13.79
C GLY A 143 -3.13 14.49 12.59
N ILE A 144 -2.99 15.83 12.68
CA ILE A 144 -2.39 16.67 11.64
C ILE A 144 -0.95 17.05 12.02
N SER A 145 -0.60 16.91 13.32
CA SER A 145 0.74 17.20 13.82
C SER A 145 1.73 16.10 13.46
N ASP A 146 2.97 16.49 13.16
CA ASP A 146 4.06 15.57 12.84
C ASP A 146 4.53 14.76 14.07
N GLU A 147 4.26 15.24 15.27
CA GLU A 147 4.63 14.62 16.55
C GLU A 147 4.05 13.21 16.75
N PHE A 148 2.86 12.97 16.21
CA PHE A 148 2.16 11.68 16.37
C PHE A 148 2.40 10.71 15.21
N HIS A 149 3.11 11.11 14.16
CA HIS A 149 3.46 10.32 12.97
C HIS A 149 2.27 9.80 12.13
N ILE A 150 1.04 10.00 12.55
CA ILE A 150 -0.15 9.49 11.84
C ILE A 150 -0.30 10.14 10.47
N ILE A 151 -0.18 11.48 10.40
CA ILE A 151 -0.26 12.22 9.13
C ILE A 151 0.84 11.78 8.15
N ARG A 152 2.05 11.50 8.65
CA ARG A 152 3.15 10.99 7.85
C ARG A 152 2.82 9.64 7.22
N HIS A 153 2.24 8.71 7.98
CA HIS A 153 1.80 7.43 7.45
C HIS A 153 0.67 7.59 6.45
N MET A 154 -0.31 8.45 6.70
CA MET A 154 -1.40 8.73 5.77
C MET A 154 -0.87 9.23 4.43
N LEU A 155 0.03 10.23 4.45
CA LEU A 155 0.64 10.78 3.23
C LEU A 155 1.50 9.73 2.49
N ASN A 156 2.22 8.88 3.22
CA ASN A 156 2.96 7.77 2.63
C ASN A 156 2.01 6.78 1.95
N MET A 157 0.86 6.45 2.56
CA MET A 157 -0.10 5.51 1.99
C MET A 157 -0.80 6.06 0.74
N GLU A 158 -1.00 7.38 0.61
CA GLU A 158 -1.46 8.00 -0.64
C GLU A 158 -0.48 7.70 -1.79
N VAL A 159 0.83 7.84 -1.53
CA VAL A 159 1.85 7.53 -2.55
C VAL A 159 1.89 6.03 -2.84
N ILE A 160 1.88 5.17 -1.81
CA ILE A 160 1.95 3.72 -1.96
C ILE A 160 0.72 3.15 -2.67
N ASN A 161 -0.46 3.74 -2.45
CA ASN A 161 -1.67 3.36 -3.18
C ASN A 161 -1.60 3.74 -4.68
N THR A 162 -0.78 4.75 -5.01
CA THR A 162 -0.62 5.29 -6.37
C THR A 162 0.51 4.62 -7.15
N LEU A 163 1.67 4.39 -6.53
CA LEU A 163 2.86 3.85 -7.20
C LEU A 163 2.72 2.37 -7.59
N GLU A 164 3.60 1.89 -8.49
CA GLU A 164 3.66 0.49 -8.96
C GLU A 164 2.36 -0.02 -9.59
N GLY A 165 1.61 0.85 -10.17
CA GLY A 165 0.25 0.67 -10.63
C GLY A 165 -0.75 1.21 -9.63
N THR A 166 -1.60 2.12 -10.10
CA THR A 166 -2.66 2.71 -9.26
C THR A 166 -3.67 1.65 -8.83
N HIS A 167 -4.46 1.99 -7.83
CA HIS A 167 -5.58 1.14 -7.37
C HIS A 167 -6.49 0.71 -8.52
N ASP A 168 -6.74 1.61 -9.50
CA ASP A 168 -7.60 1.35 -10.64
C ASP A 168 -6.91 0.50 -11.71
N ILE A 169 -5.61 0.70 -11.97
CA ILE A 169 -4.85 -0.17 -12.87
C ILE A 169 -4.88 -1.62 -12.39
N HIS A 170 -4.75 -1.85 -11.08
CA HIS A 170 -4.89 -3.20 -10.54
C HIS A 170 -6.32 -3.76 -10.66
N ALA A 171 -7.35 -2.90 -10.57
CA ALA A 171 -8.73 -3.32 -10.86
C ALA A 171 -8.88 -3.80 -12.29
N LEU A 172 -8.28 -3.09 -13.27
CA LEU A 172 -8.31 -3.48 -14.68
C LEU A 172 -7.55 -4.79 -14.94
N VAL A 173 -6.40 -4.99 -14.27
CA VAL A 173 -5.66 -6.28 -14.34
C VAL A 173 -6.53 -7.43 -13.85
N LEU A 174 -7.23 -7.26 -12.73
CA LEU A 174 -8.12 -8.26 -12.16
C LEU A 174 -9.37 -8.48 -13.04
N GLY A 175 -9.94 -7.42 -13.58
CA GLY A 175 -11.08 -7.50 -14.51
C GLY A 175 -10.75 -8.31 -15.75
N ARG A 176 -9.58 -8.05 -16.35
CA ARG A 176 -9.07 -8.84 -17.48
C ARG A 176 -8.90 -10.31 -17.11
N ALA A 177 -8.33 -10.60 -15.95
CA ALA A 177 -8.11 -11.98 -15.52
C ALA A 177 -9.42 -12.78 -15.36
N GLN A 178 -10.50 -12.09 -14.98
CA GLN A 178 -11.82 -12.71 -14.80
C GLN A 178 -12.60 -12.86 -16.11
N THR A 179 -12.47 -11.91 -17.02
CA THR A 179 -13.31 -11.82 -18.22
C THR A 179 -12.60 -12.24 -19.50
N GLY A 180 -11.27 -12.29 -19.50
CA GLY A 180 -10.47 -12.44 -20.72
C GLY A 180 -10.42 -11.19 -21.60
N ILE A 181 -11.15 -10.12 -21.24
CA ILE A 181 -11.28 -8.90 -22.04
C ILE A 181 -10.42 -7.80 -21.45
N GLN A 182 -9.56 -7.21 -22.26
CA GLN A 182 -8.71 -6.10 -21.86
C GLN A 182 -9.48 -4.78 -21.94
N ALA A 183 -9.46 -3.98 -20.86
CA ALA A 183 -10.21 -2.73 -20.79
C ALA A 183 -9.50 -1.55 -21.47
N PHE A 184 -8.21 -1.65 -21.72
CA PHE A 184 -7.43 -0.67 -22.47
C PHE A 184 -6.71 -1.38 -23.63
N THR A 185 -7.40 -1.50 -24.74
CA THR A 185 -6.80 -1.83 -26.04
C THR A 185 -6.79 -0.59 -26.89
N SER A 186 -5.65 -0.32 -27.50
CA SER A 186 -5.57 0.52 -28.72
C SER A 186 -6.22 -0.21 -29.86
#